data_02db3eb0e176eb189ca072c404b89409
#
_entry.id   02db3eb0e176eb189ca072c404b89409
#
_cell.length_a   1.000
_cell.length_b   1.000
_cell.length_c   1.000
_cell.angle_alpha   90.00
_cell.angle_beta   90.00
_cell.angle_gamma   90.00
#
_symmetry.space_group_name_H-M   'P 1'
#
loop_
_entity.id
_entity.type
_entity.pdbx_description
1 polymer ?
#
loop_
_entity_poly.entity_id
_entity_poly.type
_entity_poly.pdbx_seq_one_letter_code
_entity_poly.pdbx_strand_id
1 'polypeptide(L)'
;MEEKETVAEPTEKKTHDKHEVVIDIKNLKKSFGSKDVLKDINLTVHRGENVVVLGRSGQGKSVAIQCVVGMLMPDGGTLKVLDNEVSDLNEKELKELRMKIGFLFQSGALYDSMTVRENLEFPLTRVLKLTDQSEIDQRVEEVLTAVGLADAADKVPSDLSGGMRKRAGLARTLIIKPEIMLYDEPTTGLDPITSREISELILDMQKKYKTTSIIITHDMECARITADRVVIMNEGEFIEEGTFKDLQKSKNKIVQSFFKDIS
;
A
#
# COMPACT_ATOMS: atom_id res chain seq x y z
N MET A 1 22.43 48.28 17.49
CA MET A 1 21.03 47.76 17.38
C MET A 1 21.18 46.41 16.69
N GLU A 2 21.21 45.35 17.48
CA GLU A 2 21.33 43.98 16.98
C GLU A 2 19.92 43.42 16.78
N GLU A 3 19.59 43.07 15.54
CA GLU A 3 18.36 42.32 15.22
C GLU A 3 18.56 40.86 15.62
N LYS A 4 17.76 40.41 16.55
CA LYS A 4 17.65 38.99 16.92
C LYS A 4 16.84 38.26 15.88
N GLU A 5 17.49 37.38 15.12
CA GLU A 5 16.83 36.36 14.34
C GLU A 5 16.08 35.40 15.27
N THR A 6 14.78 35.34 15.08
CA THR A 6 13.90 34.43 15.80
C THR A 6 13.99 33.04 15.13
N VAL A 7 14.65 32.12 15.80
CA VAL A 7 14.70 30.71 15.43
C VAL A 7 13.29 30.12 15.57
N ALA A 8 12.73 29.61 14.48
CA ALA A 8 11.45 28.94 14.47
C ALA A 8 11.51 27.65 15.32
N GLU A 9 10.59 27.49 16.26
CA GLU A 9 10.43 26.29 17.09
C GLU A 9 10.10 25.06 16.23
N PRO A 10 10.56 23.85 16.64
CA PRO A 10 10.30 22.62 15.93
C PRO A 10 8.82 22.25 16.03
N THR A 11 8.20 22.01 14.87
CA THR A 11 6.83 21.55 14.69
C THR A 11 6.48 20.38 15.64
N GLU A 12 5.42 20.58 16.41
CA GLU A 12 4.83 19.59 17.32
C GLU A 12 4.63 18.24 16.62
N LYS A 13 5.11 17.17 17.26
CA LYS A 13 4.79 15.80 16.88
C LYS A 13 3.30 15.58 17.09
N LYS A 14 2.50 15.63 16.04
CA LYS A 14 1.10 15.20 16.08
C LYS A 14 1.06 13.75 16.59
N THR A 15 0.57 13.52 17.78
CA THR A 15 0.18 12.22 18.28
C THR A 15 -1.04 11.80 17.48
N HIS A 16 -0.86 10.89 16.50
CA HIS A 16 -1.96 10.38 15.71
C HIS A 16 -2.87 9.51 16.58
N ASP A 17 -4.16 9.84 16.61
CA ASP A 17 -5.18 9.04 17.28
C ASP A 17 -5.37 7.74 16.50
N LYS A 18 -5.27 6.58 17.15
CA LYS A 18 -5.51 5.26 16.55
C LYS A 18 -6.96 5.07 16.04
N HIS A 19 -7.87 5.97 16.40
CA HIS A 19 -9.27 5.98 15.93
C HIS A 19 -9.50 6.88 14.71
N GLU A 20 -8.47 7.60 14.24
CA GLU A 20 -8.56 8.46 13.06
C GLU A 20 -8.83 7.62 11.82
N VAL A 21 -9.94 7.92 11.13
CA VAL A 21 -10.29 7.30 9.85
C VAL A 21 -9.47 7.96 8.76
N VAL A 22 -8.72 7.17 8.00
CA VAL A 22 -7.88 7.68 6.89
C VAL A 22 -8.38 7.25 5.52
N ILE A 23 -9.20 6.19 5.44
CA ILE A 23 -9.93 5.80 4.23
C ILE A 23 -11.36 5.45 4.64
N ASP A 24 -12.35 6.08 4.01
CA ASP A 24 -13.77 5.82 4.23
C ASP A 24 -14.47 5.62 2.89
N ILE A 25 -14.91 4.38 2.65
CA ILE A 25 -15.59 3.94 1.42
C ILE A 25 -17.04 3.61 1.77
N LYS A 26 -17.99 4.25 1.08
CA LYS A 26 -19.43 4.01 1.27
C LYS A 26 -20.13 3.78 -0.06
N ASN A 27 -20.75 2.61 -0.18
CA ASN A 27 -21.57 2.20 -1.33
C ASN A 27 -20.83 2.37 -2.67
N LEU A 28 -19.49 2.14 -2.68
CA LEU A 28 -18.65 2.37 -3.85
C LEU A 28 -18.99 1.40 -4.96
N LYS A 29 -19.17 1.94 -6.17
CA LYS A 29 -19.52 1.19 -7.38
C LYS A 29 -18.53 1.48 -8.49
N LYS A 30 -18.19 0.45 -9.27
CA LYS A 30 -17.37 0.60 -10.48
C LYS A 30 -17.74 -0.44 -11.51
N SER A 31 -18.03 0.02 -12.73
CA SER A 31 -18.39 -0.81 -13.88
C SER A 31 -17.46 -0.54 -15.05
N PHE A 32 -17.29 -1.53 -15.92
CA PHE A 32 -16.61 -1.41 -17.20
C PHE A 32 -17.53 -1.96 -18.29
N GLY A 33 -18.09 -1.07 -19.09
CA GLY A 33 -19.14 -1.41 -20.03
C GLY A 33 -20.38 -1.98 -19.30
N SER A 34 -20.78 -3.20 -19.64
CA SER A 34 -21.92 -3.88 -18.99
C SER A 34 -21.55 -4.71 -17.75
N LYS A 35 -20.25 -4.72 -17.36
CA LYS A 35 -19.79 -5.54 -16.23
C LYS A 35 -19.63 -4.71 -14.98
N ASP A 36 -20.46 -4.96 -13.97
CA ASP A 36 -20.29 -4.41 -12.63
C ASP A 36 -19.15 -5.15 -11.92
N VAL A 37 -18.06 -4.43 -11.60
CA VAL A 37 -16.86 -4.99 -10.96
C VAL A 37 -16.87 -4.71 -9.47
N LEU A 38 -17.27 -3.51 -9.04
CA LEU A 38 -17.58 -3.18 -7.66
C LEU A 38 -19.05 -2.81 -7.61
N LYS A 39 -19.82 -3.53 -6.77
CA LYS A 39 -21.29 -3.39 -6.74
C LYS A 39 -21.77 -2.48 -5.62
N ASP A 40 -21.25 -2.68 -4.42
CA ASP A 40 -21.60 -1.91 -3.23
C ASP A 40 -20.59 -2.21 -2.12
N ILE A 41 -19.37 -1.67 -2.25
CA ILE A 41 -18.35 -1.92 -1.22
C ILE A 41 -18.34 -0.81 -0.18
N ASN A 42 -18.20 -1.24 1.09
CA ASN A 42 -18.14 -0.37 2.25
C ASN A 42 -16.91 -0.76 3.07
N LEU A 43 -16.02 0.19 3.36
CA LEU A 43 -14.80 -0.07 4.12
C LEU A 43 -14.33 1.20 4.82
N THR A 44 -14.10 1.11 6.12
CA THR A 44 -13.42 2.14 6.89
C THR A 44 -12.06 1.63 7.34
N VAL A 45 -10.99 2.38 7.09
CA VAL A 45 -9.62 2.03 7.51
C VAL A 45 -9.09 3.09 8.47
N HIS A 46 -8.59 2.64 9.62
CA HIS A 46 -8.06 3.52 10.66
C HIS A 46 -6.55 3.71 10.52
N ARG A 47 -6.05 4.82 11.05
CA ARG A 47 -4.63 5.15 11.00
C ARG A 47 -3.77 4.07 11.67
N GLY A 48 -2.75 3.60 10.94
CA GLY A 48 -1.83 2.55 11.39
C GLY A 48 -2.39 1.13 11.29
N GLU A 49 -3.60 0.93 10.74
CA GLU A 49 -4.21 -0.37 10.53
C GLU A 49 -3.71 -1.02 9.24
N ASN A 50 -3.48 -2.33 9.26
CA ASN A 50 -3.29 -3.17 8.09
C ASN A 50 -4.58 -3.92 7.78
N VAL A 51 -5.32 -3.48 6.77
CA VAL A 51 -6.49 -4.19 6.27
C VAL A 51 -6.09 -5.05 5.09
N VAL A 52 -6.34 -6.36 5.19
CA VAL A 52 -6.14 -7.30 4.07
C VAL A 52 -7.45 -7.59 3.39
N VAL A 53 -7.56 -7.29 2.09
CA VAL A 53 -8.69 -7.69 1.25
C VAL A 53 -8.35 -9.01 0.57
N LEU A 54 -8.95 -10.08 1.08
CA LEU A 54 -8.75 -11.44 0.59
C LEU A 54 -9.86 -11.81 -0.41
N GLY A 55 -9.50 -12.42 -1.53
CA GLY A 55 -10.46 -12.85 -2.54
C GLY A 55 -9.78 -13.50 -3.73
N ARG A 56 -10.54 -14.28 -4.51
CA ARG A 56 -10.04 -14.93 -5.73
C ARG A 56 -9.64 -13.90 -6.79
N SER A 57 -8.83 -14.31 -7.77
CA SER A 57 -8.50 -13.45 -8.92
C SER A 57 -9.74 -13.00 -9.68
N GLY A 58 -9.74 -11.75 -10.15
CA GLY A 58 -10.84 -11.20 -10.96
C GLY A 58 -12.08 -10.74 -10.18
N GLN A 59 -12.04 -10.72 -8.83
CA GLN A 59 -13.17 -10.31 -7.98
C GLN A 59 -13.31 -8.78 -7.80
N GLY A 60 -12.39 -7.97 -8.33
CA GLY A 60 -12.44 -6.51 -8.23
C GLY A 60 -11.46 -5.89 -7.21
N LYS A 61 -10.63 -6.69 -6.52
CA LYS A 61 -9.68 -6.21 -5.49
C LYS A 61 -8.79 -5.07 -5.98
N SER A 62 -8.09 -5.27 -7.12
CA SER A 62 -7.20 -4.24 -7.70
C SER A 62 -7.96 -2.99 -8.11
N VAL A 63 -9.21 -3.15 -8.61
CA VAL A 63 -10.08 -2.01 -8.98
C VAL A 63 -10.40 -1.16 -7.74
N ALA A 64 -10.68 -1.80 -6.60
CA ALA A 64 -10.98 -1.08 -5.35
C ALA A 64 -9.80 -0.19 -4.93
N ILE A 65 -8.55 -0.71 -4.86
CA ILE A 65 -7.39 0.11 -4.47
C ILE A 65 -6.96 1.11 -5.55
N GLN A 66 -7.25 0.86 -6.83
CA GLN A 66 -7.07 1.84 -7.90
C GLN A 66 -8.04 3.02 -7.77
N CYS A 67 -9.26 2.78 -7.26
CA CYS A 67 -10.16 3.86 -6.89
C CYS A 67 -9.60 4.66 -5.69
N VAL A 68 -9.08 3.99 -4.66
CA VAL A 68 -8.52 4.66 -3.47
C VAL A 68 -7.40 5.64 -3.83
N VAL A 69 -6.53 5.30 -4.78
CA VAL A 69 -5.45 6.20 -5.24
C VAL A 69 -5.92 7.15 -6.36
N GLY A 70 -7.19 7.10 -6.74
CA GLY A 70 -7.76 7.93 -7.80
C GLY A 70 -7.23 7.64 -9.21
N MET A 71 -6.68 6.43 -9.45
CA MET A 71 -6.34 5.96 -10.81
C MET A 71 -7.60 5.64 -11.61
N LEU A 72 -8.64 5.19 -10.92
CA LEU A 72 -9.97 4.97 -11.46
C LEU A 72 -10.97 5.79 -10.64
N MET A 73 -11.84 6.54 -11.32
CA MET A 73 -12.94 7.21 -10.65
C MET A 73 -14.09 6.23 -10.45
N PRO A 74 -14.71 6.21 -9.27
CA PRO A 74 -15.91 5.41 -9.03
C PRO A 74 -17.09 5.91 -9.88
N ASP A 75 -18.05 5.04 -10.15
CA ASP A 75 -19.29 5.39 -10.86
C ASP A 75 -20.43 5.73 -9.88
N GLY A 76 -20.22 5.51 -8.58
CA GLY A 76 -21.17 5.85 -7.52
C GLY A 76 -20.64 5.55 -6.14
N GLY A 77 -21.34 6.01 -5.12
CA GLY A 77 -20.89 5.98 -3.73
C GLY A 77 -20.00 7.16 -3.38
N THR A 78 -19.36 7.11 -2.20
CA THR A 78 -18.39 8.11 -1.73
C THR A 78 -17.09 7.43 -1.33
N LEU A 79 -15.98 8.13 -1.57
CA LEU A 79 -14.63 7.66 -1.26
C LEU A 79 -13.80 8.80 -0.70
N LYS A 80 -13.59 8.79 0.61
CA LYS A 80 -12.72 9.75 1.28
C LYS A 80 -11.38 9.13 1.62
N VAL A 81 -10.30 9.84 1.30
CA VAL A 81 -8.92 9.46 1.62
C VAL A 81 -8.20 10.67 2.22
N LEU A 82 -7.71 10.54 3.45
CA LEU A 82 -7.07 11.63 4.20
C LEU A 82 -7.95 12.90 4.17
N ASP A 83 -9.24 12.75 4.53
CA ASP A 83 -10.28 13.78 4.56
C ASP A 83 -10.68 14.38 3.19
N ASN A 84 -10.10 13.90 2.09
CA ASN A 84 -10.45 14.38 0.75
C ASN A 84 -11.45 13.43 0.08
N GLU A 85 -12.56 13.96 -0.44
CA GLU A 85 -13.46 13.21 -1.33
C GLU A 85 -12.77 13.08 -2.70
N VAL A 86 -12.40 11.84 -3.07
CA VAL A 86 -11.55 11.58 -4.26
C VAL A 86 -12.22 12.03 -5.55
N SER A 87 -13.55 11.92 -5.65
CA SER A 87 -14.34 12.33 -6.82
C SER A 87 -14.34 13.84 -7.06
N ASP A 88 -14.09 14.64 -6.02
CA ASP A 88 -14.17 16.11 -6.08
C ASP A 88 -12.81 16.75 -6.38
N LEU A 89 -11.72 15.96 -6.33
CA LEU A 89 -10.36 16.47 -6.51
C LEU A 89 -10.06 16.81 -7.98
N ASN A 90 -9.50 17.98 -8.20
CA ASN A 90 -8.89 18.32 -9.48
C ASN A 90 -7.52 17.63 -9.65
N GLU A 91 -6.93 17.71 -10.85
CA GLU A 91 -5.66 17.03 -11.16
C GLU A 91 -4.49 17.41 -10.22
N LYS A 92 -4.43 18.68 -9.78
CA LYS A 92 -3.39 19.15 -8.87
C LYS A 92 -3.57 18.54 -7.47
N GLU A 93 -4.78 18.62 -6.94
CA GLU A 93 -5.14 18.07 -5.63
C GLU A 93 -4.97 16.54 -5.60
N LEU A 94 -5.37 15.87 -6.68
CA LEU A 94 -5.18 14.42 -6.83
C LEU A 94 -3.69 14.04 -6.86
N LYS A 95 -2.84 14.86 -7.47
CA LYS A 95 -1.40 14.67 -7.44
C LYS A 95 -0.84 14.85 -6.02
N GLU A 96 -1.30 15.83 -5.28
CA GLU A 96 -0.92 16.07 -3.87
C GLU A 96 -1.36 14.90 -2.97
N LEU A 97 -2.57 14.36 -3.18
CA LEU A 97 -3.03 13.17 -2.48
C LEU A 97 -2.14 11.96 -2.80
N ARG A 98 -1.83 11.71 -4.08
CA ARG A 98 -0.98 10.59 -4.52
C ARG A 98 0.44 10.64 -3.95
N MET A 99 0.98 11.81 -3.63
CA MET A 99 2.28 11.93 -2.93
C MET A 99 2.24 11.37 -1.51
N LYS A 100 1.07 11.25 -0.89
CA LYS A 100 0.87 10.67 0.44
C LYS A 100 0.55 9.17 0.41
N ILE A 101 0.36 8.61 -0.79
CA ILE A 101 -0.02 7.21 -0.99
C ILE A 101 1.08 6.48 -1.75
N GLY A 102 1.63 5.45 -1.14
CA GLY A 102 2.51 4.51 -1.82
C GLY A 102 1.70 3.38 -2.47
N PHE A 103 2.02 3.03 -3.70
CA PHE A 103 1.38 1.92 -4.41
C PHE A 103 2.42 0.91 -4.89
N LEU A 104 2.41 -0.28 -4.29
CA LEU A 104 3.23 -1.41 -4.73
C LEU A 104 2.43 -2.29 -5.69
N PHE A 105 2.75 -2.20 -6.97
CA PHE A 105 2.15 -3.04 -8.01
C PHE A 105 2.67 -4.48 -7.95
N GLN A 106 1.88 -5.41 -8.48
CA GLN A 106 2.23 -6.83 -8.55
C GLN A 106 3.60 -7.09 -9.21
N SER A 107 3.98 -6.32 -10.24
CA SER A 107 5.29 -6.42 -10.92
C SER A 107 6.45 -5.74 -10.18
N GLY A 108 6.17 -4.95 -9.12
CA GLY A 108 7.15 -4.09 -8.46
C GLY A 108 7.38 -2.74 -9.16
N ALA A 109 6.97 -2.59 -10.43
CA ALA A 109 6.99 -1.36 -11.25
C ALA A 109 8.34 -0.61 -11.25
N LEU A 110 9.46 -1.33 -11.30
CA LEU A 110 10.79 -0.73 -11.44
C LEU A 110 11.03 -0.28 -12.90
N TYR A 111 11.83 0.76 -13.07
CA TYR A 111 12.38 1.16 -14.37
C TYR A 111 13.54 0.22 -14.72
N ASP A 112 13.39 -0.58 -15.77
CA ASP A 112 14.34 -1.62 -16.18
C ASP A 112 15.70 -1.05 -16.62
N SER A 113 15.73 0.20 -17.12
CA SER A 113 16.94 0.90 -17.58
C SER A 113 17.70 1.61 -16.45
N MET A 114 17.20 1.56 -15.22
CA MET A 114 17.77 2.21 -14.05
C MET A 114 18.28 1.19 -13.06
N THR A 115 19.37 1.47 -12.36
CA THR A 115 19.81 0.70 -11.19
C THR A 115 18.79 0.78 -10.06
N VAL A 116 18.93 -0.06 -9.04
CA VAL A 116 18.10 0.02 -7.83
C VAL A 116 18.24 1.40 -7.18
N ARG A 117 19.44 1.93 -7.05
CA ARG A 117 19.71 3.30 -6.55
C ARG A 117 18.94 4.33 -7.35
N GLU A 118 19.10 4.35 -8.66
CA GLU A 118 18.45 5.32 -9.56
C GLU A 118 16.91 5.22 -9.49
N ASN A 119 16.35 4.00 -9.35
CA ASN A 119 14.93 3.79 -9.13
C ASN A 119 14.42 4.47 -7.83
N LEU A 120 15.26 4.53 -6.78
CA LEU A 120 14.93 5.19 -5.52
C LEU A 120 15.16 6.71 -5.58
N GLU A 121 16.20 7.16 -6.25
CA GLU A 121 16.50 8.59 -6.43
C GLU A 121 15.45 9.30 -7.31
N PHE A 122 14.88 8.58 -8.27
CA PHE A 122 13.89 9.14 -9.21
C PHE A 122 12.70 9.80 -8.50
N PRO A 123 11.98 9.15 -7.57
CA PRO A 123 10.89 9.81 -6.84
C PRO A 123 11.37 10.96 -5.96
N LEU A 124 12.57 10.90 -5.36
CA LEU A 124 13.11 11.98 -4.55
C LEU A 124 13.37 13.25 -5.39
N THR A 125 13.99 13.08 -6.55
CA THR A 125 14.37 14.21 -7.43
C THR A 125 13.20 14.71 -8.28
N ARG A 126 12.36 13.81 -8.81
CA ARG A 126 11.28 14.18 -9.75
C ARG A 126 9.98 14.52 -9.08
N VAL A 127 9.64 13.86 -7.96
CA VAL A 127 8.38 14.08 -7.23
C VAL A 127 8.60 15.06 -6.09
N LEU A 128 9.56 14.80 -5.18
CA LEU A 128 9.81 15.67 -4.03
C LEU A 128 10.71 16.87 -4.35
N LYS A 129 11.32 16.91 -5.54
CA LYS A 129 12.18 18.00 -6.00
C LYS A 129 13.42 18.23 -5.10
N LEU A 130 13.90 17.19 -4.44
CA LEU A 130 15.12 17.26 -3.66
C LEU A 130 16.31 17.51 -4.59
N THR A 131 17.22 18.41 -4.14
CA THR A 131 18.44 18.79 -4.88
C THR A 131 19.71 18.53 -4.07
N ASP A 132 19.58 18.31 -2.75
CA ASP A 132 20.73 17.99 -1.89
C ASP A 132 21.09 16.50 -2.06
N GLN A 133 22.24 16.25 -2.68
CA GLN A 133 22.71 14.89 -2.94
C GLN A 133 23.01 14.13 -1.65
N SER A 134 23.51 14.81 -0.60
CA SER A 134 23.78 14.16 0.69
C SER A 134 22.50 13.63 1.35
N GLU A 135 21.41 14.42 1.29
CA GLU A 135 20.10 13.98 1.79
C GLU A 135 19.54 12.81 0.96
N ILE A 136 19.69 12.87 -0.38
CA ILE A 136 19.26 11.81 -1.29
C ILE A 136 20.00 10.51 -0.95
N ASP A 137 21.32 10.54 -0.86
CA ASP A 137 22.17 9.38 -0.56
C ASP A 137 21.81 8.77 0.79
N GLN A 138 21.63 9.58 1.82
CA GLN A 138 21.22 9.12 3.15
C GLN A 138 19.86 8.41 3.14
N ARG A 139 18.88 8.97 2.44
CA ARG A 139 17.53 8.36 2.34
C ARG A 139 17.58 7.04 1.57
N VAL A 140 18.33 6.98 0.49
CA VAL A 140 18.49 5.76 -0.32
C VAL A 140 19.17 4.66 0.51
N GLU A 141 20.25 4.96 1.20
CA GLU A 141 20.96 4.01 2.06
C GLU A 141 20.07 3.49 3.21
N GLU A 142 19.34 4.40 3.89
CA GLU A 142 18.40 4.05 4.96
C GLU A 142 17.36 3.05 4.49
N VAL A 143 16.74 3.31 3.32
CA VAL A 143 15.65 2.45 2.82
C VAL A 143 16.18 1.14 2.26
N LEU A 144 17.31 1.16 1.51
CA LEU A 144 17.93 -0.08 1.01
C LEU A 144 18.37 -1.00 2.14
N THR A 145 18.95 -0.45 3.19
CA THR A 145 19.30 -1.21 4.41
C THR A 145 18.02 -1.79 5.06
N ALA A 146 16.95 -1.02 5.15
CA ALA A 146 15.69 -1.47 5.77
C ALA A 146 15.04 -2.64 5.02
N VAL A 147 15.18 -2.70 3.69
CA VAL A 147 14.63 -3.81 2.87
C VAL A 147 15.65 -4.93 2.61
N GLY A 148 16.88 -4.84 3.15
CA GLY A 148 17.93 -5.83 2.98
C GLY A 148 18.52 -5.87 1.57
N LEU A 149 18.70 -4.70 0.93
CA LEU A 149 19.25 -4.56 -0.42
C LEU A 149 20.46 -3.60 -0.51
N ALA A 150 21.14 -3.33 0.59
CA ALA A 150 22.29 -2.42 0.60
C ALA A 150 23.35 -2.81 -0.46
N ASP A 151 23.66 -4.09 -0.61
CA ASP A 151 24.65 -4.63 -1.55
C ASP A 151 24.14 -4.74 -3.01
N ALA A 152 22.91 -4.32 -3.26
CA ALA A 152 22.28 -4.42 -4.58
C ALA A 152 21.97 -3.05 -5.21
N ALA A 153 22.48 -1.96 -4.64
CA ALA A 153 22.21 -0.60 -5.08
C ALA A 153 22.53 -0.35 -6.56
N ASP A 154 23.64 -0.91 -7.05
CA ASP A 154 24.14 -0.69 -8.41
C ASP A 154 23.64 -1.73 -9.43
N LYS A 155 22.82 -2.71 -8.99
CA LYS A 155 22.22 -3.71 -9.89
C LYS A 155 21.04 -3.11 -10.63
N VAL A 156 20.84 -3.58 -11.86
CA VAL A 156 19.60 -3.32 -12.63
C VAL A 156 18.52 -4.37 -12.32
N PRO A 157 17.24 -4.09 -12.54
CA PRO A 157 16.15 -5.02 -12.22
C PRO A 157 16.28 -6.42 -12.85
N SER A 158 16.93 -6.54 -14.03
CA SER A 158 17.19 -7.83 -14.69
C SER A 158 18.11 -8.74 -13.87
N ASP A 159 19.00 -8.18 -13.04
CA ASP A 159 19.99 -8.90 -12.25
C ASP A 159 19.46 -9.29 -10.85
N LEU A 160 18.20 -8.94 -10.57
CA LEU A 160 17.55 -9.22 -9.29
C LEU A 160 16.72 -10.51 -9.34
N SER A 161 16.72 -11.28 -8.24
CA SER A 161 15.74 -12.35 -8.04
C SER A 161 14.32 -11.77 -7.91
N GLY A 162 13.29 -12.63 -7.99
CA GLY A 162 11.89 -12.21 -7.80
C GLY A 162 11.66 -11.49 -6.46
N GLY A 163 12.17 -12.06 -5.36
CA GLY A 163 12.10 -11.46 -4.03
C GLY A 163 12.86 -10.12 -3.94
N MET A 164 14.06 -10.03 -4.53
CA MET A 164 14.82 -8.77 -4.57
C MET A 164 14.08 -7.68 -5.36
N ARG A 165 13.43 -8.02 -6.48
CA ARG A 165 12.59 -7.07 -7.24
C ARG A 165 11.44 -6.54 -6.40
N LYS A 166 10.76 -7.41 -5.64
CA LYS A 166 9.68 -6.99 -4.72
C LYS A 166 10.19 -6.06 -3.61
N ARG A 167 11.34 -6.40 -3.00
CA ARG A 167 12.01 -5.55 -1.99
C ARG A 167 12.41 -4.19 -2.56
N ALA A 168 12.96 -4.13 -3.77
CA ALA A 168 13.32 -2.88 -4.45
C ALA A 168 12.08 -2.03 -4.80
N GLY A 169 10.99 -2.66 -5.28
CA GLY A 169 9.71 -1.98 -5.51
C GLY A 169 9.11 -1.41 -4.22
N LEU A 170 9.19 -2.17 -3.12
CA LEU A 170 8.78 -1.70 -1.80
C LEU A 170 9.63 -0.50 -1.33
N ALA A 171 10.97 -0.60 -1.46
CA ALA A 171 11.90 0.48 -1.14
C ALA A 171 11.57 1.77 -1.92
N ARG A 172 11.37 1.65 -3.25
CA ARG A 172 11.00 2.76 -4.13
C ARG A 172 9.68 3.43 -3.71
N THR A 173 8.74 2.65 -3.20
CA THR A 173 7.46 3.17 -2.74
C THR A 173 7.59 3.86 -1.37
N LEU A 174 8.40 3.32 -0.47
CA LEU A 174 8.61 3.85 0.89
C LEU A 174 9.52 5.09 0.94
N ILE A 175 10.38 5.31 -0.07
CA ILE A 175 11.38 6.40 -0.06
C ILE A 175 10.77 7.79 0.07
N ILE A 176 9.53 7.98 -0.40
CA ILE A 176 8.77 9.23 -0.29
C ILE A 176 8.07 9.39 1.07
N LYS A 177 8.19 8.40 1.98
CA LYS A 177 7.55 8.36 3.30
C LYS A 177 6.03 8.56 3.24
N PRO A 178 5.28 7.69 2.54
CA PRO A 178 3.83 7.82 2.40
C PRO A 178 3.12 7.60 3.73
N GLU A 179 1.90 8.17 3.88
CA GLU A 179 1.01 7.92 5.02
C GLU A 179 0.21 6.61 4.84
N ILE A 180 -0.14 6.30 3.59
CA ILE A 180 -0.91 5.11 3.21
C ILE A 180 -0.10 4.26 2.24
N MET A 181 -0.12 2.94 2.43
CA MET A 181 0.47 1.96 1.54
C MET A 181 -0.60 1.05 0.95
N LEU A 182 -0.64 0.97 -0.38
CA LEU A 182 -1.50 0.05 -1.12
C LEU A 182 -0.65 -1.03 -1.77
N TYR A 183 -0.98 -2.29 -1.49
CA TYR A 183 -0.24 -3.45 -2.01
C TYR A 183 -1.16 -4.27 -2.91
N ASP A 184 -0.75 -4.43 -4.17
CA ASP A 184 -1.43 -5.28 -5.15
C ASP A 184 -0.69 -6.60 -5.30
N GLU A 185 -1.20 -7.66 -4.66
CA GLU A 185 -0.67 -9.03 -4.73
C GLU A 185 0.86 -9.08 -4.48
N PRO A 186 1.35 -8.63 -3.31
CA PRO A 186 2.79 -8.43 -3.07
C PRO A 186 3.62 -9.71 -3.12
N THR A 187 3.04 -10.88 -2.85
CA THR A 187 3.71 -12.18 -2.80
C THR A 187 3.53 -13.03 -4.07
N THR A 188 2.70 -12.58 -5.01
CA THR A 188 2.42 -13.35 -6.24
C THR A 188 3.68 -13.60 -7.06
N GLY A 189 3.86 -14.85 -7.49
CA GLY A 189 4.99 -15.30 -8.30
C GLY A 189 6.26 -15.61 -7.53
N LEU A 190 6.18 -15.65 -6.20
CA LEU A 190 7.28 -16.05 -5.31
C LEU A 190 7.06 -17.46 -4.77
N ASP A 191 8.15 -18.13 -4.39
CA ASP A 191 8.09 -19.36 -3.64
C ASP A 191 7.59 -19.11 -2.20
N PRO A 192 7.13 -20.15 -1.47
CA PRO A 192 6.52 -19.97 -0.14
C PRO A 192 7.46 -19.32 0.90
N ILE A 193 8.77 -19.60 0.84
CA ILE A 193 9.73 -19.04 1.79
C ILE A 193 9.89 -17.53 1.53
N THR A 194 10.15 -17.18 0.28
CA THR A 194 10.28 -15.77 -0.14
C THR A 194 8.98 -14.99 0.08
N SER A 195 7.81 -15.60 -0.17
CA SER A 195 6.49 -14.98 0.11
C SER A 195 6.33 -14.61 1.58
N ARG A 196 6.74 -15.51 2.48
CA ARG A 196 6.73 -15.27 3.90
C ARG A 196 7.67 -14.12 4.30
N GLU A 197 8.90 -14.13 3.78
CA GLU A 197 9.87 -13.06 4.04
C GLU A 197 9.36 -11.68 3.58
N ILE A 198 8.70 -11.60 2.42
CA ILE A 198 8.10 -10.35 1.94
C ILE A 198 6.94 -9.92 2.85
N SER A 199 6.11 -10.85 3.32
CA SER A 199 5.01 -10.54 4.24
C SER A 199 5.51 -10.01 5.59
N GLU A 200 6.55 -10.64 6.15
CA GLU A 200 7.22 -10.19 7.38
C GLU A 200 7.85 -8.80 7.17
N LEU A 201 8.52 -8.58 6.03
CA LEU A 201 9.10 -7.28 5.68
C LEU A 201 8.03 -6.18 5.57
N ILE A 202 6.87 -6.46 4.95
CA ILE A 202 5.74 -5.50 4.89
C ILE A 202 5.32 -5.09 6.30
N LEU A 203 5.18 -6.05 7.21
CA LEU A 203 4.80 -5.80 8.61
C LEU A 203 5.85 -4.96 9.35
N ASP A 204 7.15 -5.25 9.14
CA ASP A 204 8.24 -4.50 9.76
C ASP A 204 8.30 -3.05 9.23
N MET A 205 8.10 -2.87 7.92
CA MET A 205 8.06 -1.54 7.30
C MET A 205 6.86 -0.74 7.80
N GLN A 206 5.69 -1.35 7.93
CA GLN A 206 4.51 -0.71 8.51
C GLN A 206 4.78 -0.19 9.93
N LYS A 207 5.41 -1.01 10.78
CA LYS A 207 5.78 -0.60 12.13
C LYS A 207 6.83 0.52 12.14
N LYS A 208 7.88 0.39 11.31
CA LYS A 208 8.97 1.37 11.22
C LYS A 208 8.49 2.73 10.72
N TYR A 209 7.69 2.76 9.65
CA TYR A 209 7.22 4.00 9.01
C TYR A 209 5.84 4.45 9.49
N LYS A 210 5.16 3.65 10.34
CA LYS A 210 3.83 3.92 10.91
C LYS A 210 2.78 4.19 9.82
N THR A 211 2.85 3.44 8.72
CA THR A 211 1.91 3.56 7.61
C THR A 211 0.58 2.87 7.90
N THR A 212 -0.47 3.33 7.27
CA THR A 212 -1.76 2.62 7.16
C THR A 212 -1.77 1.83 5.87
N SER A 213 -2.29 0.60 5.85
CA SER A 213 -2.15 -0.24 4.66
C SER A 213 -3.44 -0.92 4.23
N ILE A 214 -3.66 -0.99 2.91
CA ILE A 214 -4.57 -1.97 2.30
C ILE A 214 -3.73 -2.93 1.47
N ILE A 215 -3.83 -4.23 1.77
CA ILE A 215 -3.12 -5.30 1.09
C ILE A 215 -4.15 -6.17 0.41
N ILE A 216 -4.16 -6.21 -0.93
CA ILE A 216 -5.01 -7.15 -1.65
C ILE A 216 -4.20 -8.38 -2.00
N THR A 217 -4.75 -9.55 -1.70
CA THR A 217 -4.07 -10.82 -1.96
C THR A 217 -5.06 -11.99 -2.04
N HIS A 218 -4.61 -13.09 -2.62
CA HIS A 218 -5.24 -14.42 -2.48
C HIS A 218 -4.37 -15.37 -1.63
N ASP A 219 -3.21 -14.89 -1.16
CA ASP A 219 -2.27 -15.65 -0.33
C ASP A 219 -2.71 -15.58 1.14
N MET A 220 -3.11 -16.73 1.67
CA MET A 220 -3.60 -16.86 3.04
C MET A 220 -2.50 -16.67 4.09
N GLU A 221 -1.26 -17.06 3.77
CA GLU A 221 -0.14 -16.87 4.68
C GLU A 221 0.25 -15.38 4.78
N CYS A 222 0.24 -14.67 3.66
CA CYS A 222 0.39 -13.22 3.64
C CYS A 222 -0.70 -12.54 4.49
N ALA A 223 -1.96 -12.93 4.31
CA ALA A 223 -3.06 -12.40 5.12
C ALA A 223 -2.88 -12.71 6.61
N ARG A 224 -2.47 -13.93 6.96
CA ARG A 224 -2.24 -14.35 8.35
C ARG A 224 -1.13 -13.55 9.05
N ILE A 225 -0.07 -13.21 8.32
CA ILE A 225 1.09 -12.50 8.85
C ILE A 225 0.81 -11.01 8.98
N THR A 226 0.18 -10.40 7.98
CA THR A 226 0.14 -8.94 7.85
C THR A 226 -1.13 -8.29 8.39
N ALA A 227 -2.26 -9.03 8.50
CA ALA A 227 -3.55 -8.41 8.78
C ALA A 227 -3.77 -8.09 10.26
N ASP A 228 -4.15 -6.86 10.55
CA ASP A 228 -4.92 -6.54 11.77
C ASP A 228 -6.38 -6.96 11.60
N ARG A 229 -6.95 -6.71 10.40
CA ARG A 229 -8.30 -7.07 9.99
C ARG A 229 -8.28 -7.61 8.55
N VAL A 230 -9.07 -8.64 8.31
CA VAL A 230 -9.27 -9.25 6.99
C VAL A 230 -10.69 -8.96 6.53
N VAL A 231 -10.84 -8.59 5.27
CA VAL A 231 -12.11 -8.41 4.56
C VAL A 231 -12.17 -9.40 3.41
N ILE A 232 -13.21 -10.19 3.34
CA ILE A 232 -13.40 -11.17 2.26
C ILE A 232 -14.20 -10.54 1.12
N MET A 233 -13.59 -10.51 -0.07
CA MET A 233 -14.24 -10.02 -1.28
C MET A 233 -14.71 -11.18 -2.16
N ASN A 234 -15.98 -11.14 -2.55
CA ASN A 234 -16.56 -12.08 -3.48
C ASN A 234 -17.52 -11.37 -4.45
N GLU A 235 -17.34 -11.59 -5.75
CA GLU A 235 -18.19 -11.05 -6.83
C GLU A 235 -18.45 -9.53 -6.75
N GLY A 236 -17.44 -8.75 -6.38
CA GLY A 236 -17.50 -7.29 -6.29
C GLY A 236 -18.13 -6.74 -5.02
N GLU A 237 -18.32 -7.58 -4.00
CA GLU A 237 -18.88 -7.19 -2.71
C GLU A 237 -17.98 -7.65 -1.55
N PHE A 238 -17.98 -6.92 -0.44
CA PHE A 238 -17.38 -7.37 0.80
C PHE A 238 -18.42 -8.17 1.59
N ILE A 239 -18.17 -9.47 1.78
CA ILE A 239 -19.17 -10.39 2.34
C ILE A 239 -19.00 -10.66 3.83
N GLU A 240 -17.79 -10.50 4.37
CA GLU A 240 -17.51 -10.70 5.80
C GLU A 240 -16.17 -10.02 6.15
N GLU A 241 -16.06 -9.49 7.35
CA GLU A 241 -14.82 -8.92 7.88
C GLU A 241 -14.59 -9.31 9.35
N GLY A 242 -13.34 -9.35 9.76
CA GLY A 242 -12.96 -9.69 11.13
C GLY A 242 -11.45 -9.98 11.25
N THR A 243 -11.01 -10.43 12.41
CA THR A 243 -9.64 -10.92 12.53
C THR A 243 -9.48 -12.22 11.73
N PHE A 244 -8.25 -12.55 11.33
CA PHE A 244 -7.97 -13.82 10.64
C PHE A 244 -8.52 -15.04 11.41
N LYS A 245 -8.42 -15.02 12.77
CA LYS A 245 -8.93 -16.09 13.63
C LYS A 245 -10.44 -16.16 13.68
N ASP A 246 -11.13 -15.03 13.59
CA ASP A 246 -12.60 -15.00 13.57
C ASP A 246 -13.14 -15.58 12.27
N LEU A 247 -12.54 -15.19 11.15
CA LEU A 247 -12.93 -15.68 9.83
C LEU A 247 -12.67 -17.19 9.65
N GLN A 248 -11.64 -17.76 10.30
CA GLN A 248 -11.45 -19.22 10.34
C GLN A 248 -12.66 -19.96 10.94
N LYS A 249 -13.42 -19.32 11.83
CA LYS A 249 -14.60 -19.90 12.50
C LYS A 249 -15.92 -19.49 11.83
N SER A 250 -15.85 -18.77 10.72
CA SER A 250 -17.05 -18.31 10.01
C SER A 250 -17.92 -19.48 9.60
N LYS A 251 -19.24 -19.27 9.65
CA LYS A 251 -20.25 -20.22 9.16
C LYS A 251 -20.57 -20.00 7.67
N ASN A 252 -20.07 -18.93 7.09
CA ASN A 252 -20.27 -18.65 5.66
C ASN A 252 -19.44 -19.63 4.82
N LYS A 253 -20.11 -20.40 3.97
CA LYS A 253 -19.47 -21.44 3.13
C LYS A 253 -18.42 -20.87 2.17
N ILE A 254 -18.62 -19.63 1.68
CA ILE A 254 -17.65 -18.97 0.80
C ILE A 254 -16.39 -18.64 1.60
N VAL A 255 -16.53 -18.03 2.78
CA VAL A 255 -15.42 -17.72 3.67
C VAL A 255 -14.67 -19.00 4.08
N GLN A 256 -15.39 -20.05 4.50
CA GLN A 256 -14.80 -21.35 4.82
C GLN A 256 -13.96 -21.93 3.68
N SER A 257 -14.33 -21.68 2.41
CA SER A 257 -13.60 -22.23 1.27
C SER A 257 -12.17 -21.66 1.17
N PHE A 258 -11.89 -20.47 1.70
CA PHE A 258 -10.53 -19.90 1.75
C PHE A 258 -9.64 -20.59 2.79
N PHE A 259 -10.23 -21.17 3.85
CA PHE A 259 -9.47 -21.76 4.96
C PHE A 259 -9.33 -23.30 4.86
N LYS A 260 -9.99 -23.95 3.89
CA LYS A 260 -9.95 -25.42 3.75
C LYS A 260 -8.56 -25.96 3.35
N ASP A 261 -7.77 -25.18 2.64
CA ASP A 261 -6.47 -25.60 2.10
C ASP A 261 -5.30 -25.33 3.07
N ILE A 262 -5.61 -24.85 4.30
CA ILE A 262 -4.62 -24.52 5.35
C ILE A 262 -4.58 -25.59 6.47
N SER A 263 -5.47 -26.60 6.39
CA SER A 263 -5.63 -27.64 7.43
C SER A 263 -4.66 -28.77 7.26
#